data_0141661a858562e78dda4d26cc33fb55
#
_entry.id   0141661a858562e78dda4d26cc33fb55
#
_cell.length_a   1.000
_cell.length_b   1.000
_cell.length_c   1.000
_cell.angle_alpha   90.00
_cell.angle_beta   90.00
_cell.angle_gamma   90.00
#
_symmetry.space_group_name_H-M   'P 1'
#
loop_
_entity.id
_entity.type
_entity.pdbx_description
1 polymer ?
#
loop_
_entity_poly.entity_id
_entity_poly.type
_entity_poly.pdbx_seq_one_letter_code
_entity_poly.pdbx_strand_id
1 'polypeptide(L)'
;MIDPDQCEQNPRPLVLRSFLTDLGANMFVRTIMSSPVITIEPRTTIHAAVEKLLQARLSALPVVNEQGDLLGIISQSDLLHRIEIGTQKVRSAWLAFLLGPGPSAKDYTQAHARYVEEIMTPDPYCIDADASLDEVVKVMEQHKIHRLPVLSKGRLVGIVSRADLLRALILADESQPNLQTPLADARLEEMILAEIARQDWATPDAIRVKVENGQATVSGTLFDERERTAILVTAENIAGVTKVIDQMIWIDPASGFYIGPPGTETGSL
;
A
#
# COMPACT_ATOMS: atom_id res chain seq x y z
N MET A 1 -20.02 3.42 18.81
CA MET A 1 -19.67 4.83 19.07
C MET A 1 -18.18 4.81 19.37
N ILE A 2 -17.34 5.06 18.34
CA ILE A 2 -15.88 5.00 18.42
C ILE A 2 -15.41 6.39 18.81
N ASP A 3 -14.66 6.44 19.92
CA ASP A 3 -14.05 7.64 20.50
C ASP A 3 -12.97 8.19 19.55
N PRO A 4 -13.02 9.47 19.13
CA PRO A 4 -12.05 10.05 18.22
C PRO A 4 -10.65 10.30 18.80
N ASP A 5 -10.42 10.12 20.11
CA ASP A 5 -9.20 10.55 20.80
C ASP A 5 -8.12 9.46 20.98
N GLN A 6 -8.20 8.29 20.35
CA GLN A 6 -7.17 7.22 20.43
C GLN A 6 -6.21 7.14 19.25
N CYS A 7 -6.08 8.16 18.41
CA CYS A 7 -5.22 8.14 17.20
C CYS A 7 -3.90 8.92 17.30
N GLU A 8 -3.38 9.19 18.49
CA GLU A 8 -2.02 9.74 18.62
C GLU A 8 -1.13 8.81 19.44
N GLN A 9 -0.30 8.02 18.77
CA GLN A 9 1.05 7.59 19.18
C GLN A 9 1.50 6.33 18.45
N ASN A 10 2.06 6.47 17.24
CA ASN A 10 3.27 5.69 16.84
C ASN A 10 3.83 6.15 15.47
N PRO A 11 5.06 6.66 15.37
CA PRO A 11 5.67 7.04 14.10
C PRO A 11 6.49 5.91 13.50
N ARG A 12 6.12 5.41 12.31
CA ARG A 12 6.98 4.73 11.31
C ARG A 12 6.16 4.13 10.15
N PRO A 13 6.68 4.07 8.89
CA PRO A 13 7.74 4.79 8.19
C PRO A 13 7.25 5.59 6.96
N LEU A 14 7.93 6.67 6.70
CA LEU A 14 7.61 7.79 5.81
C LEU A 14 7.99 7.60 4.31
N VAL A 15 8.28 6.43 3.81
CA VAL A 15 8.81 6.26 2.44
C VAL A 15 7.75 6.34 1.35
N LEU A 16 6.46 6.14 1.67
CA LEU A 16 5.36 6.29 0.68
C LEU A 16 4.71 7.69 0.67
N ARG A 17 5.11 8.56 1.59
CA ARG A 17 4.38 9.81 1.83
C ARG A 17 4.65 10.91 0.80
N SER A 18 5.84 10.95 0.18
CA SER A 18 6.20 12.00 -0.76
C SER A 18 5.61 11.82 -2.16
N PHE A 19 5.44 10.58 -2.63
CA PHE A 19 4.84 10.29 -3.94
C PHE A 19 3.34 10.56 -4.01
N LEU A 20 2.64 10.45 -2.89
CA LEU A 20 1.18 10.63 -2.83
C LEU A 20 0.76 12.08 -2.54
N THR A 21 1.68 12.96 -2.13
CA THR A 21 1.30 14.30 -1.68
C THR A 21 0.95 15.29 -2.80
N ASP A 22 1.48 15.15 -3.99
CA ASP A 22 1.18 16.10 -5.09
C ASP A 22 0.18 15.57 -6.13
N LEU A 23 0.12 14.25 -6.39
CA LEU A 23 -0.89 13.64 -7.27
C LEU A 23 -2.03 12.96 -6.47
N GLY A 24 -1.73 12.41 -5.29
CA GLY A 24 -2.70 11.75 -4.42
C GLY A 24 -3.57 12.70 -3.60
N ALA A 25 -3.19 13.97 -3.45
CA ALA A 25 -3.96 14.97 -2.69
C ALA A 25 -5.38 15.22 -3.24
N ASN A 26 -5.69 14.73 -4.47
CA ASN A 26 -7.01 14.87 -5.11
C ASN A 26 -7.67 13.54 -5.51
N MET A 27 -7.09 12.37 -5.21
CA MET A 27 -7.74 11.09 -5.53
C MET A 27 -8.50 10.56 -4.30
N PHE A 28 -9.80 10.44 -4.45
CA PHE A 28 -10.70 9.88 -3.44
C PHE A 28 -11.01 8.41 -3.73
N VAL A 29 -11.37 7.65 -2.70
CA VAL A 29 -11.75 6.23 -2.80
C VAL A 29 -12.80 5.98 -3.89
N ARG A 30 -13.78 6.87 -4.02
CA ARG A 30 -14.86 6.77 -5.04
C ARG A 30 -14.34 6.71 -6.48
N THR A 31 -13.13 7.24 -6.76
CA THR A 31 -12.58 7.26 -8.13
C THR A 31 -11.92 5.94 -8.53
N ILE A 32 -11.55 5.12 -7.54
CA ILE A 32 -10.82 3.86 -7.78
C ILE A 32 -11.58 2.62 -7.30
N MET A 33 -12.62 2.78 -6.46
CA MET A 33 -13.41 1.66 -5.94
C MET A 33 -14.13 0.90 -7.05
N SER A 34 -14.34 -0.39 -6.86
CA SER A 34 -15.25 -1.17 -7.69
C SER A 34 -16.69 -0.89 -7.29
N SER A 35 -17.49 -0.40 -8.24
CA SER A 35 -18.92 -0.10 -8.09
C SER A 35 -19.65 -0.36 -9.44
N PRO A 36 -20.90 -0.91 -9.45
CA PRO A 36 -21.66 -1.35 -8.28
C PRO A 36 -21.04 -2.57 -7.60
N VAL A 37 -21.24 -2.67 -6.28
CA VAL A 37 -20.68 -3.78 -5.49
C VAL A 37 -21.62 -4.99 -5.56
N ILE A 38 -21.03 -6.17 -5.80
CA ILE A 38 -21.74 -7.44 -5.74
C ILE A 38 -21.77 -7.91 -4.27
N THR A 39 -22.96 -8.08 -3.72
CA THR A 39 -23.20 -8.45 -2.33
C THR A 39 -23.81 -9.85 -2.22
N ILE A 40 -23.88 -10.36 -1.00
CA ILE A 40 -24.47 -11.67 -0.67
C ILE A 40 -25.27 -11.55 0.63
N GLU A 41 -26.27 -12.41 0.81
CA GLU A 41 -27.07 -12.45 2.04
C GLU A 41 -26.45 -13.39 3.09
N PRO A 42 -26.69 -13.15 4.39
CA PRO A 42 -26.13 -13.96 5.48
C PRO A 42 -26.43 -15.45 5.36
N ARG A 43 -27.66 -15.79 4.98
CA ARG A 43 -28.14 -17.17 4.86
C ARG A 43 -27.84 -17.84 3.50
N THR A 44 -27.05 -17.20 2.68
CA THR A 44 -26.55 -17.85 1.46
C THR A 44 -25.67 -19.04 1.83
N THR A 45 -25.81 -20.15 1.11
CA THR A 45 -24.97 -21.33 1.34
C THR A 45 -23.52 -21.04 0.92
N ILE A 46 -22.58 -21.72 1.57
CA ILE A 46 -21.16 -21.59 1.25
C ILE A 46 -20.90 -21.94 -0.23
N HIS A 47 -21.55 -22.97 -0.74
CA HIS A 47 -21.42 -23.36 -2.14
C HIS A 47 -21.84 -22.22 -3.10
N ALA A 48 -22.99 -21.61 -2.87
CA ALA A 48 -23.48 -20.49 -3.68
C ALA A 48 -22.56 -19.25 -3.57
N ALA A 49 -21.97 -19.01 -2.38
CA ALA A 49 -20.99 -17.96 -2.19
C ALA A 49 -19.71 -18.21 -3.01
N VAL A 50 -19.20 -19.44 -3.02
CA VAL A 50 -18.04 -19.86 -3.83
C VAL A 50 -18.33 -19.69 -5.33
N GLU A 51 -19.48 -20.18 -5.79
CA GLU A 51 -19.90 -20.02 -7.20
C GLU A 51 -19.92 -18.54 -7.60
N LYS A 52 -20.50 -17.67 -6.77
CA LYS A 52 -20.60 -16.23 -7.01
C LYS A 52 -19.23 -15.57 -7.07
N LEU A 53 -18.31 -15.92 -6.16
CA LEU A 53 -16.92 -15.45 -6.17
C LEU A 53 -16.20 -15.82 -7.47
N LEU A 54 -16.35 -17.09 -7.91
CA LEU A 54 -15.67 -17.60 -9.10
C LEU A 54 -16.25 -16.99 -10.39
N GLN A 55 -17.57 -16.96 -10.52
CA GLN A 55 -18.27 -16.39 -11.70
C GLN A 55 -17.93 -14.92 -11.89
N ALA A 56 -17.96 -14.15 -10.80
CA ALA A 56 -17.64 -12.73 -10.83
C ALA A 56 -16.13 -12.40 -10.77
N ARG A 57 -15.26 -13.43 -10.63
CA ARG A 57 -13.81 -13.28 -10.45
C ARG A 57 -13.45 -12.37 -9.27
N LEU A 58 -14.20 -12.48 -8.20
CA LEU A 58 -14.03 -11.69 -6.98
C LEU A 58 -13.22 -12.48 -5.95
N SER A 59 -12.58 -11.76 -5.06
CA SER A 59 -11.83 -12.32 -3.94
C SER A 59 -12.52 -12.14 -2.58
N ALA A 60 -13.62 -11.37 -2.54
CA ALA A 60 -14.52 -11.25 -1.40
C ALA A 60 -15.89 -10.69 -1.82
N LEU A 61 -16.87 -10.90 -0.97
CA LEU A 61 -18.23 -10.39 -1.09
C LEU A 61 -18.65 -9.73 0.23
N PRO A 62 -19.08 -8.46 0.23
CA PRO A 62 -19.78 -7.88 1.36
C PRO A 62 -21.10 -8.62 1.58
N VAL A 63 -21.41 -8.84 2.88
CA VAL A 63 -22.64 -9.50 3.33
C VAL A 63 -23.60 -8.43 3.82
N VAL A 64 -24.78 -8.37 3.24
CA VAL A 64 -25.78 -7.36 3.55
C VAL A 64 -27.13 -7.99 3.94
N ASN A 65 -27.91 -7.27 4.76
CA ASN A 65 -29.28 -7.68 5.06
C ASN A 65 -30.23 -7.27 3.90
N GLU A 66 -31.52 -7.58 4.06
CA GLU A 66 -32.58 -7.22 3.11
C GLU A 66 -32.73 -5.68 2.92
N GLN A 67 -32.33 -4.91 3.92
CA GLN A 67 -32.37 -3.44 3.89
C GLN A 67 -31.14 -2.82 3.20
N GLY A 68 -30.12 -3.67 2.87
CA GLY A 68 -28.87 -3.25 2.24
C GLY A 68 -27.80 -2.79 3.24
N ASP A 69 -28.01 -3.01 4.55
CA ASP A 69 -27.03 -2.68 5.57
C ASP A 69 -25.92 -3.73 5.59
N LEU A 70 -24.70 -3.27 5.71
CA LEU A 70 -23.51 -4.13 5.76
C LEU A 70 -23.43 -4.85 7.11
N LEU A 71 -23.45 -6.17 7.07
CA LEU A 71 -23.33 -7.04 8.26
C LEU A 71 -21.94 -7.64 8.40
N GLY A 72 -21.25 -7.89 7.29
CA GLY A 72 -19.99 -8.59 7.31
C GLY A 72 -19.31 -8.62 5.93
N ILE A 73 -18.20 -9.33 5.86
CA ILE A 73 -17.51 -9.64 4.61
C ILE A 73 -17.06 -11.09 4.62
N ILE A 74 -17.22 -11.79 3.50
CA ILE A 74 -16.67 -13.13 3.29
C ILE A 74 -15.64 -13.08 2.15
N SER A 75 -14.50 -13.73 2.36
CA SER A 75 -13.39 -13.75 1.40
C SER A 75 -12.97 -15.17 1.04
N GLN A 76 -12.16 -15.30 -0.02
CA GLN A 76 -11.56 -16.58 -0.38
C GLN A 76 -10.78 -17.20 0.79
N SER A 77 -10.10 -16.39 1.62
CA SER A 77 -9.37 -16.89 2.80
C SER A 77 -10.26 -17.60 3.81
N ASP A 78 -11.51 -17.16 3.97
CA ASP A 78 -12.47 -17.76 4.89
C ASP A 78 -12.97 -19.12 4.38
N LEU A 79 -12.86 -19.33 3.07
CA LEU A 79 -13.35 -20.52 2.38
C LEU A 79 -12.26 -21.60 2.12
N LEU A 80 -10.97 -21.28 2.37
CA LEU A 80 -9.87 -22.20 2.07
C LEU A 80 -9.72 -23.35 3.05
N HIS A 81 -10.24 -23.23 4.29
CA HIS A 81 -10.04 -24.22 5.34
C HIS A 81 -11.31 -25.07 5.54
N ARG A 82 -11.58 -25.93 4.57
CA ARG A 82 -12.81 -26.73 4.49
C ARG A 82 -12.55 -28.23 4.53
N ILE A 83 -13.48 -28.96 5.15
CA ILE A 83 -13.39 -30.43 5.23
C ILE A 83 -13.59 -31.07 3.85
N GLU A 84 -14.45 -30.49 3.01
CA GLU A 84 -14.80 -31.02 1.68
C GLU A 84 -13.60 -31.13 0.74
N ILE A 85 -12.56 -30.31 0.95
CA ILE A 85 -11.33 -30.32 0.16
C ILE A 85 -10.10 -30.72 0.99
N GLY A 86 -10.30 -31.20 2.23
CA GLY A 86 -9.23 -31.70 3.09
C GLY A 86 -8.24 -30.64 3.59
N THR A 87 -8.60 -29.36 3.58
CA THR A 87 -7.73 -28.23 3.97
C THR A 87 -8.04 -27.68 5.36
N GLN A 88 -8.86 -28.37 6.14
CA GLN A 88 -9.16 -27.97 7.52
C GLN A 88 -7.88 -27.84 8.36
N LYS A 89 -7.84 -26.84 9.25
CA LYS A 89 -6.72 -26.68 10.17
C LYS A 89 -6.75 -27.78 11.23
N VAL A 90 -5.72 -28.63 11.26
CA VAL A 90 -5.52 -29.61 12.30
C VAL A 90 -4.47 -29.08 13.27
N ARG A 91 -4.87 -28.80 14.51
CA ARG A 91 -3.97 -28.37 15.57
C ARG A 91 -3.43 -29.56 16.33
N SER A 92 -2.17 -29.52 16.76
CA SER A 92 -1.62 -30.54 17.65
C SER A 92 -2.31 -30.49 19.02
N ALA A 93 -2.48 -31.65 19.64
CA ALA A 93 -3.19 -31.76 20.91
C ALA A 93 -2.61 -30.88 22.04
N TRP A 94 -1.29 -30.74 22.11
CA TRP A 94 -0.63 -29.89 23.10
C TRP A 94 -0.94 -28.39 22.90
N LEU A 95 -1.02 -27.93 21.65
CA LEU A 95 -1.34 -26.55 21.32
C LEU A 95 -2.83 -26.25 21.63
N ALA A 96 -3.72 -27.20 21.37
CA ALA A 96 -5.13 -27.10 21.73
C ALA A 96 -5.32 -27.02 23.25
N PHE A 97 -4.53 -27.77 24.02
CA PHE A 97 -4.53 -27.72 25.49
C PHE A 97 -4.08 -26.34 26.01
N LEU A 98 -3.02 -25.75 25.39
CA LEU A 98 -2.49 -24.46 25.81
C LEU A 98 -3.41 -23.27 25.48
N LEU A 99 -4.10 -23.30 24.33
CA LEU A 99 -4.96 -22.21 23.84
C LEU A 99 -6.43 -22.34 24.31
N GLY A 100 -6.80 -23.48 24.92
CA GLY A 100 -8.17 -23.77 25.30
C GLY A 100 -9.07 -24.18 24.11
N PRO A 101 -10.36 -24.45 24.35
CA PRO A 101 -11.27 -25.01 23.36
C PRO A 101 -11.75 -24.01 22.29
N GLY A 102 -11.71 -22.71 22.55
CA GLY A 102 -12.26 -21.68 21.67
C GLY A 102 -11.69 -21.67 20.25
N PRO A 103 -10.36 -21.64 20.06
CA PRO A 103 -9.75 -21.68 18.72
C PRO A 103 -10.09 -22.94 17.93
N SER A 104 -10.17 -24.08 18.60
CA SER A 104 -10.55 -25.38 17.98
C SER A 104 -12.01 -25.39 17.55
N ALA A 105 -12.91 -24.80 18.34
CA ALA A 105 -14.33 -24.66 18.00
C ALA A 105 -14.52 -23.75 16.79
N LYS A 106 -13.76 -22.64 16.71
CA LYS A 106 -13.76 -21.75 15.55
C LYS A 106 -13.26 -22.46 14.28
N ASP A 107 -12.16 -23.20 14.36
CA ASP A 107 -11.63 -23.98 13.23
C ASP A 107 -12.65 -25.05 12.77
N TYR A 108 -13.36 -25.67 13.71
CA TYR A 108 -14.44 -26.64 13.41
C TYR A 108 -15.61 -25.97 12.68
N THR A 109 -16.09 -24.83 13.17
CA THR A 109 -17.16 -24.05 12.53
C THR A 109 -16.75 -23.66 11.10
N GLN A 110 -15.53 -23.15 10.93
CA GLN A 110 -15.01 -22.76 9.61
C GLN A 110 -14.97 -23.95 8.63
N ALA A 111 -14.64 -25.15 9.13
CA ALA A 111 -14.56 -26.36 8.31
C ALA A 111 -15.93 -26.94 7.92
N HIS A 112 -16.98 -26.72 8.72
CA HIS A 112 -18.29 -27.41 8.61
C HIS A 112 -19.47 -26.46 8.36
N ALA A 113 -19.24 -25.15 8.33
CA ALA A 113 -20.29 -24.15 8.14
C ALA A 113 -21.10 -24.40 6.86
N ARG A 114 -22.37 -24.12 6.92
CA ARG A 114 -23.31 -24.22 5.79
C ARG A 114 -23.65 -22.87 5.19
N TYR A 115 -23.69 -21.85 6.03
CA TYR A 115 -24.10 -20.50 5.67
C TYR A 115 -22.98 -19.49 5.86
N VAL A 116 -23.03 -18.42 5.07
CA VAL A 116 -22.05 -17.33 5.07
C VAL A 116 -21.95 -16.69 6.46
N GLU A 117 -23.06 -16.45 7.14
CA GLU A 117 -23.11 -15.82 8.46
C GLU A 117 -22.29 -16.56 9.53
N GLU A 118 -22.07 -17.87 9.35
CA GLU A 118 -21.34 -18.70 10.30
C GLU A 118 -19.81 -18.49 10.25
N ILE A 119 -19.30 -17.99 9.12
CA ILE A 119 -17.84 -17.86 8.90
C ILE A 119 -17.41 -16.48 8.37
N MET A 120 -18.34 -15.58 8.02
CA MET A 120 -18.00 -14.23 7.61
C MET A 120 -17.26 -13.49 8.74
N THR A 121 -16.49 -12.49 8.39
CA THR A 121 -15.99 -11.51 9.35
C THR A 121 -17.12 -10.50 9.60
N PRO A 122 -17.72 -10.48 10.79
CA PRO A 122 -18.75 -9.50 11.15
C PRO A 122 -18.11 -8.12 11.34
N ASP A 123 -18.91 -7.06 11.21
CA ASP A 123 -18.51 -5.66 11.45
C ASP A 123 -17.15 -5.31 10.82
N PRO A 124 -17.00 -5.44 9.49
CA PRO A 124 -15.71 -5.25 8.84
C PRO A 124 -15.30 -3.78 8.91
N TYR A 125 -13.99 -3.53 8.96
CA TYR A 125 -13.47 -2.18 8.77
C TYR A 125 -13.94 -1.63 7.42
N CYS A 126 -14.45 -0.41 7.43
CA CYS A 126 -14.98 0.29 6.26
C CYS A 126 -14.23 1.59 6.03
N ILE A 127 -14.39 2.16 4.86
CA ILE A 127 -13.86 3.47 4.52
C ILE A 127 -14.96 4.34 3.88
N ASP A 128 -14.89 5.66 4.06
CA ASP A 128 -15.82 6.56 3.38
C ASP A 128 -15.43 6.73 1.90
N ALA A 129 -16.43 6.93 1.03
CA ALA A 129 -16.19 7.15 -0.40
C ALA A 129 -15.37 8.42 -0.68
N ASP A 130 -15.40 9.39 0.23
CA ASP A 130 -14.68 10.65 0.15
C ASP A 130 -13.34 10.63 0.89
N ALA A 131 -12.94 9.50 1.46
CA ALA A 131 -11.64 9.32 2.07
C ALA A 131 -10.50 9.37 1.04
N SER A 132 -9.32 9.75 1.47
CA SER A 132 -8.09 9.76 0.67
C SER A 132 -7.51 8.36 0.48
N LEU A 133 -6.69 8.16 -0.55
CA LEU A 133 -6.00 6.88 -0.75
C LEU A 133 -4.99 6.57 0.38
N ASP A 134 -4.40 7.60 0.99
CA ASP A 134 -3.51 7.46 2.14
C ASP A 134 -4.25 6.87 3.36
N GLU A 135 -5.49 7.29 3.61
CA GLU A 135 -6.34 6.70 4.66
C GLU A 135 -6.65 5.24 4.38
N VAL A 136 -6.93 4.86 3.12
CA VAL A 136 -7.15 3.46 2.74
C VAL A 136 -5.92 2.62 3.05
N VAL A 137 -4.72 3.09 2.65
CA VAL A 137 -3.45 2.39 2.89
C VAL A 137 -3.22 2.22 4.39
N LYS A 138 -3.38 3.29 5.19
CA LYS A 138 -3.22 3.24 6.65
C LYS A 138 -4.13 2.19 7.30
N VAL A 139 -5.42 2.19 6.96
CA VAL A 139 -6.37 1.22 7.51
C VAL A 139 -6.01 -0.22 7.10
N MET A 140 -5.63 -0.43 5.82
CA MET A 140 -5.24 -1.75 5.33
C MET A 140 -3.97 -2.28 6.01
N GLU A 141 -2.98 -1.43 6.27
CA GLU A 141 -1.73 -1.80 6.94
C GLU A 141 -1.93 -2.04 8.43
N GLN A 142 -2.60 -1.13 9.12
CA GLN A 142 -2.86 -1.20 10.55
C GLN A 142 -3.61 -2.48 10.92
N HIS A 143 -4.63 -2.85 10.14
CA HIS A 143 -5.47 -4.01 10.40
C HIS A 143 -5.06 -5.26 9.63
N LYS A 144 -3.97 -5.20 8.82
CA LYS A 144 -3.46 -6.30 7.98
C LYS A 144 -4.53 -6.87 7.05
N ILE A 145 -5.38 -6.00 6.50
CA ILE A 145 -6.45 -6.35 5.57
C ILE A 145 -6.12 -5.90 4.15
N HIS A 146 -6.76 -6.51 3.16
CA HIS A 146 -6.43 -6.32 1.76
C HIS A 146 -7.54 -5.64 0.97
N ARG A 147 -8.68 -5.38 1.61
CA ARG A 147 -9.84 -4.73 1.03
C ARG A 147 -10.73 -4.12 2.10
N LEU A 148 -11.49 -3.10 1.70
CA LEU A 148 -12.41 -2.38 2.55
C LEU A 148 -13.73 -2.18 1.81
N PRO A 149 -14.88 -2.50 2.43
CA PRO A 149 -16.17 -1.98 1.99
C PRO A 149 -16.14 -0.46 2.03
N VAL A 150 -16.71 0.16 1.01
CA VAL A 150 -16.78 1.61 0.89
C VAL A 150 -18.20 2.05 1.20
N LEU A 151 -18.32 2.96 2.15
CA LEU A 151 -19.60 3.51 2.57
C LEU A 151 -19.75 4.96 2.07
N SER A 152 -20.99 5.35 1.77
CA SER A 152 -21.38 6.75 1.62
C SER A 152 -22.65 6.97 2.39
N LYS A 153 -22.65 7.93 3.32
CA LYS A 153 -23.78 8.20 4.21
C LYS A 153 -24.32 6.94 4.91
N GLY A 154 -23.41 6.07 5.35
CA GLY A 154 -23.71 4.81 6.03
C GLY A 154 -24.19 3.66 5.14
N ARG A 155 -24.30 3.84 3.83
CA ARG A 155 -24.71 2.81 2.87
C ARG A 155 -23.52 2.26 2.09
N LEU A 156 -23.52 0.97 1.83
CA LEU A 156 -22.50 0.31 1.00
C LEU A 156 -22.64 0.77 -0.46
N VAL A 157 -21.58 1.39 -1.00
CA VAL A 157 -21.54 1.90 -2.37
C VAL A 157 -20.46 1.25 -3.24
N GLY A 158 -19.45 0.61 -2.63
CA GLY A 158 -18.35 0.02 -3.35
C GLY A 158 -17.49 -0.88 -2.47
N ILE A 159 -16.42 -1.37 -3.05
CA ILE A 159 -15.32 -2.06 -2.38
C ILE A 159 -14.00 -1.57 -2.97
N VAL A 160 -13.01 -1.33 -2.14
CA VAL A 160 -11.65 -0.98 -2.56
C VAL A 160 -10.67 -2.04 -2.08
N SER A 161 -9.73 -2.43 -2.93
CA SER A 161 -8.71 -3.43 -2.67
C SER A 161 -7.29 -2.91 -2.94
N ARG A 162 -6.27 -3.63 -2.49
CA ARG A 162 -4.87 -3.34 -2.86
C ARG A 162 -4.64 -3.31 -4.37
N ALA A 163 -5.36 -4.15 -5.13
CA ALA A 163 -5.27 -4.16 -6.59
C ALA A 163 -5.79 -2.85 -7.21
N ASP A 164 -6.80 -2.23 -6.61
CA ASP A 164 -7.33 -0.95 -7.08
C ASP A 164 -6.35 0.19 -6.81
N LEU A 165 -5.65 0.16 -5.66
CA LEU A 165 -4.54 1.08 -5.37
C LEU A 165 -3.40 0.94 -6.38
N LEU A 166 -3.01 -0.30 -6.73
CA LEU A 166 -1.97 -0.54 -7.74
C LEU A 166 -2.40 -0.04 -9.13
N ARG A 167 -3.68 -0.21 -9.52
CA ARG A 167 -4.20 0.38 -10.77
C ARG A 167 -4.17 1.90 -10.74
N ALA A 168 -4.47 2.52 -9.60
CA ALA A 168 -4.38 3.96 -9.44
C ALA A 168 -2.96 4.49 -9.65
N LEU A 169 -1.91 3.73 -9.24
CA LEU A 169 -0.52 4.09 -9.50
C LEU A 169 -0.21 4.14 -11.00
N ILE A 170 -0.69 3.16 -11.78
CA ILE A 170 -0.50 3.14 -13.24
C ILE A 170 -1.16 4.36 -13.89
N LEU A 171 -2.41 4.67 -13.47
CA LEU A 171 -3.14 5.82 -14.01
C LEU A 171 -2.52 7.16 -13.61
N ALA A 172 -1.93 7.24 -12.43
CA ALA A 172 -1.21 8.42 -11.97
C ALA A 172 0.06 8.68 -12.81
N ASP A 173 0.78 7.62 -13.18
CA ASP A 173 1.97 7.69 -14.02
C ASP A 173 1.63 8.18 -15.44
N GLU A 174 0.55 7.67 -16.04
CA GLU A 174 0.06 8.12 -17.34
C GLU A 174 -0.44 9.57 -17.35
N SER A 175 -0.80 10.11 -16.19
CA SER A 175 -1.33 11.47 -16.02
C SER A 175 -0.23 12.51 -15.78
N GLN A 176 1.03 12.11 -15.71
CA GLN A 176 2.15 13.05 -15.62
C GLN A 176 2.16 13.94 -16.86
N PRO A 177 2.16 15.27 -16.71
CA PRO A 177 2.22 16.15 -17.86
C PRO A 177 3.51 15.87 -18.63
N ASN A 178 3.36 15.36 -19.85
CA ASN A 178 4.47 15.33 -20.80
C ASN A 178 4.82 16.80 -21.06
N LEU A 179 5.85 17.30 -20.37
CA LEU A 179 6.34 18.66 -20.54
C LEU A 179 6.88 18.79 -21.96
N GLN A 180 6.01 19.18 -22.89
CA GLN A 180 6.37 19.39 -24.30
C GLN A 180 7.35 20.55 -24.49
N THR A 181 7.61 21.33 -23.46
CA THR A 181 8.63 22.39 -23.46
C THR A 181 9.78 21.96 -22.57
N PRO A 182 11.00 21.80 -23.07
CA PRO A 182 12.17 21.51 -22.26
C PRO A 182 12.31 22.58 -21.17
N LEU A 183 12.32 22.17 -19.92
CA LEU A 183 12.68 23.04 -18.82
C LEU A 183 14.15 23.43 -18.99
N ALA A 184 14.50 24.68 -18.68
CA ALA A 184 15.89 25.09 -18.64
C ALA A 184 16.65 24.22 -17.60
N ASP A 185 17.85 23.76 -17.97
CA ASP A 185 18.68 22.89 -17.14
C ASP A 185 18.87 23.45 -15.71
N ALA A 186 19.07 24.75 -15.58
CA ALA A 186 19.17 25.44 -14.29
C ALA A 186 17.89 25.28 -13.42
N ARG A 187 16.71 25.20 -14.06
CA ARG A 187 15.46 24.97 -13.33
C ARG A 187 15.35 23.54 -12.83
N LEU A 188 15.82 22.57 -13.63
CA LEU A 188 15.90 21.17 -13.21
C LEU A 188 16.86 20.98 -12.04
N GLU A 189 18.04 21.64 -12.06
CA GLU A 189 18.98 21.66 -10.93
C GLU A 189 18.32 22.14 -9.64
N GLU A 190 17.63 23.28 -9.71
CA GLU A 190 16.92 23.87 -8.57
C GLU A 190 15.83 22.92 -8.04
N MET A 191 15.05 22.30 -8.93
CA MET A 191 13.97 21.37 -8.54
C MET A 191 14.52 20.11 -7.87
N ILE A 192 15.60 19.53 -8.39
CA ILE A 192 16.24 18.34 -7.80
C ILE A 192 16.78 18.68 -6.40
N LEU A 193 17.52 19.77 -6.26
CA LEU A 193 18.08 20.19 -4.98
C LEU A 193 17.00 20.54 -3.97
N ALA A 194 15.93 21.22 -4.39
CA ALA A 194 14.80 21.52 -3.52
C ALA A 194 14.08 20.27 -3.04
N GLU A 195 13.94 19.26 -3.91
CA GLU A 195 13.29 18.00 -3.52
C GLU A 195 14.16 17.18 -2.57
N ILE A 196 15.48 17.11 -2.80
CA ILE A 196 16.42 16.49 -1.85
C ILE A 196 16.37 17.22 -0.49
N ALA A 197 16.33 18.55 -0.49
CA ALA A 197 16.30 19.35 0.74
C ALA A 197 15.01 19.19 1.57
N ARG A 198 13.92 18.70 0.98
CA ARG A 198 12.67 18.39 1.70
C ARG A 198 12.74 17.08 2.48
N GLN A 199 13.73 16.25 2.20
CA GLN A 199 13.82 14.92 2.80
C GLN A 199 14.57 14.97 4.12
N ASP A 200 13.96 14.44 5.19
CA ASP A 200 14.53 14.42 6.54
C ASP A 200 15.81 13.57 6.66
N TRP A 201 16.03 12.66 5.71
CA TRP A 201 17.21 11.77 5.67
C TRP A 201 18.38 12.34 4.86
N ALA A 202 18.17 13.39 4.07
CA ALA A 202 19.20 13.92 3.18
C ALA A 202 20.09 14.94 3.88
N THR A 203 21.35 15.01 3.43
CA THR A 203 22.31 16.07 3.80
C THR A 203 22.53 16.97 2.57
N PRO A 204 21.64 17.97 2.31
CA PRO A 204 21.62 18.72 1.06
C PRO A 204 22.94 19.45 0.77
N ASP A 205 23.61 19.95 1.81
CA ASP A 205 24.87 20.70 1.68
C ASP A 205 26.04 19.84 1.15
N ALA A 206 25.93 18.51 1.29
CA ALA A 206 26.94 17.59 0.81
C ALA A 206 26.72 17.17 -0.66
N ILE A 207 25.58 17.53 -1.26
CA ILE A 207 25.17 17.11 -2.61
C ILE A 207 25.22 18.28 -3.58
N ARG A 208 25.71 18.02 -4.77
CA ARG A 208 25.72 18.95 -5.91
C ARG A 208 25.06 18.28 -7.10
N VAL A 209 24.23 19.03 -7.79
CA VAL A 209 23.56 18.60 -9.01
C VAL A 209 23.96 19.55 -10.14
N LYS A 210 24.28 19.00 -11.28
CA LYS A 210 24.49 19.73 -12.53
C LYS A 210 23.65 19.08 -13.62
N VAL A 211 22.87 19.87 -14.35
CA VAL A 211 22.05 19.36 -15.45
C VAL A 211 22.54 19.93 -16.77
N GLU A 212 22.71 19.10 -17.78
CA GLU A 212 23.05 19.47 -19.15
C GLU A 212 22.16 18.69 -20.13
N ASN A 213 21.36 19.40 -20.91
CA ASN A 213 20.39 18.81 -21.85
C ASN A 213 19.45 17.78 -21.22
N GLY A 214 18.93 18.06 -20.00
CA GLY A 214 18.08 17.16 -19.25
C GLY A 214 18.81 15.99 -18.59
N GLN A 215 20.14 15.89 -18.71
CA GLN A 215 20.93 14.88 -18.04
C GLN A 215 21.48 15.43 -16.71
N ALA A 216 21.04 14.87 -15.60
CA ALA A 216 21.46 15.28 -14.26
C ALA A 216 22.69 14.49 -13.80
N THR A 217 23.77 15.18 -13.47
CA THR A 217 24.95 14.60 -12.80
C THR A 217 24.87 14.95 -11.32
N VAL A 218 24.76 13.93 -10.48
CA VAL A 218 24.70 14.08 -9.02
C VAL A 218 26.06 13.69 -8.44
N SER A 219 26.67 14.60 -7.68
CA SER A 219 27.98 14.41 -7.04
C SER A 219 27.95 14.86 -5.59
N GLY A 220 28.89 14.38 -4.78
CA GLY A 220 28.96 14.73 -3.37
C GLY A 220 29.46 13.59 -2.51
N THR A 221 29.46 13.81 -1.20
CA THR A 221 29.94 12.82 -0.23
C THR A 221 28.77 12.34 0.64
N LEU A 222 28.61 11.03 0.74
CA LEU A 222 27.61 10.36 1.54
C LEU A 222 28.26 9.68 2.74
N PHE A 223 27.57 9.66 3.85
CA PHE A 223 27.98 8.95 5.07
C PHE A 223 27.11 7.71 5.37
N ASP A 224 26.02 7.55 4.62
CA ASP A 224 25.18 6.33 4.61
C ASP A 224 24.94 5.92 3.14
N GLU A 225 25.35 4.71 2.78
CA GLU A 225 25.22 4.20 1.40
C GLU A 225 23.76 4.15 0.92
N ARG A 226 22.81 4.01 1.84
CA ARG A 226 21.37 3.97 1.52
C ARG A 226 20.86 5.29 0.96
N GLU A 227 21.51 6.43 1.30
CA GLU A 227 21.16 7.74 0.74
C GLU A 227 21.42 7.80 -0.78
N ARG A 228 22.42 7.07 -1.29
CA ARG A 228 22.79 7.04 -2.71
C ARG A 228 21.59 6.70 -3.58
N THR A 229 20.95 5.59 -3.32
CA THR A 229 19.78 5.13 -4.10
C THR A 229 18.62 6.10 -3.97
N ALA A 230 18.37 6.62 -2.77
CA ALA A 230 17.27 7.55 -2.54
C ALA A 230 17.46 8.88 -3.29
N ILE A 231 18.69 9.42 -3.32
CA ILE A 231 19.03 10.63 -4.07
C ILE A 231 18.87 10.43 -5.59
N LEU A 232 19.34 9.28 -6.12
CA LEU A 232 19.20 8.98 -7.54
C LEU A 232 17.74 8.88 -7.95
N VAL A 233 16.93 8.15 -7.18
CA VAL A 233 15.48 8.05 -7.40
C VAL A 233 14.80 9.41 -7.31
N THR A 234 15.21 10.26 -6.36
CA THR A 234 14.67 11.62 -6.25
C THR A 234 14.94 12.43 -7.53
N ALA A 235 16.19 12.37 -8.06
CA ALA A 235 16.55 13.08 -9.28
C ALA A 235 15.84 12.52 -10.53
N GLU A 236 15.70 11.19 -10.64
CA GLU A 236 15.00 10.51 -11.75
C GLU A 236 13.51 10.86 -11.83
N ASN A 237 12.88 11.14 -10.69
CA ASN A 237 11.46 11.48 -10.61
C ASN A 237 11.14 12.94 -10.95
N ILE A 238 12.13 13.78 -11.16
CA ILE A 238 11.88 15.17 -11.59
C ILE A 238 11.52 15.19 -13.08
N ALA A 239 10.32 15.66 -13.38
CA ALA A 239 9.82 15.78 -14.76
C ALA A 239 10.75 16.66 -15.61
N GLY A 240 11.26 16.11 -16.71
CA GLY A 240 12.23 16.77 -17.59
C GLY A 240 13.66 16.23 -17.45
N VAL A 241 13.96 15.47 -16.42
CA VAL A 241 15.22 14.71 -16.32
C VAL A 241 15.12 13.47 -17.21
N THR A 242 16.06 13.33 -18.13
CA THR A 242 16.10 12.22 -19.10
C THR A 242 17.06 11.11 -18.68
N LYS A 243 18.06 11.45 -17.85
CA LYS A 243 19.07 10.52 -17.35
C LYS A 243 19.71 11.09 -16.09
N VAL A 244 20.06 10.21 -15.16
CA VAL A 244 20.86 10.56 -13.97
C VAL A 244 22.21 9.86 -14.04
N ILE A 245 23.28 10.60 -13.76
CA ILE A 245 24.66 10.12 -13.64
C ILE A 245 25.08 10.23 -12.19
N ASP A 246 25.47 9.11 -11.61
CA ASP A 246 26.00 9.01 -10.26
C ASP A 246 27.51 9.29 -10.24
N GLN A 247 27.90 10.35 -9.53
CA GLN A 247 29.29 10.69 -9.20
C GLN A 247 29.49 10.91 -7.70
N MET A 248 28.61 10.32 -6.87
CA MET A 248 28.71 10.41 -5.42
C MET A 248 29.77 9.45 -4.88
N ILE A 249 30.38 9.83 -3.78
CA ILE A 249 31.34 9.02 -3.04
C ILE A 249 30.74 8.72 -1.66
N TRP A 250 30.66 7.47 -1.30
CA TRP A 250 30.32 7.08 0.07
C TRP A 250 31.61 6.87 0.89
N ILE A 251 31.65 7.40 2.10
CA ILE A 251 32.76 7.26 3.05
C ILE A 251 32.20 6.66 4.35
N ASP A 252 32.79 5.53 4.78
CA ASP A 252 32.53 4.98 6.10
C ASP A 252 33.23 5.83 7.18
N PRO A 253 32.47 6.50 8.06
CA PRO A 253 33.04 7.38 9.07
C PRO A 253 33.94 6.66 10.10
N ALA A 254 33.77 5.34 10.28
CA ALA A 254 34.50 4.58 11.29
C ALA A 254 35.84 4.07 10.79
N SER A 255 35.91 3.64 9.52
CA SER A 255 37.12 3.02 8.94
C SER A 255 37.87 3.92 7.95
N GLY A 256 37.25 5.00 7.47
CA GLY A 256 37.77 5.81 6.39
C GLY A 256 37.74 5.11 5.02
N PHE A 257 37.11 3.95 4.93
CA PHE A 257 36.91 3.24 3.65
C PHE A 257 35.93 4.03 2.78
N TYR A 258 36.20 4.09 1.47
CA TYR A 258 35.32 4.77 0.55
C TYR A 258 34.95 3.92 -0.67
N ILE A 259 33.73 4.11 -1.15
CA ILE A 259 33.23 3.56 -2.41
C ILE A 259 32.88 4.74 -3.34
N GLY A 260 33.58 4.79 -4.46
CA GLY A 260 33.33 5.80 -5.50
C GLY A 260 32.07 5.55 -6.32
N PRO A 261 31.87 6.34 -7.38
CA PRO A 261 30.81 6.13 -8.36
C PRO A 261 30.95 4.76 -9.05
N PRO A 262 29.89 4.23 -9.68
CA PRO A 262 29.94 2.98 -10.42
C PRO A 262 31.08 2.96 -11.45
N GLY A 263 31.95 1.93 -11.40
CA GLY A 263 33.10 1.77 -12.28
C GLY A 263 34.40 2.39 -11.80
N THR A 264 34.45 2.96 -10.59
CA THR A 264 35.68 3.45 -9.95
C THR A 264 36.22 2.45 -8.91
N GLU A 265 37.53 2.55 -8.63
CA GLU A 265 38.15 1.70 -7.61
C GLU A 265 37.71 2.11 -6.20
N THR A 266 37.61 1.12 -5.31
CA THR A 266 37.40 1.31 -3.88
C THR A 266 38.76 1.44 -3.18
N GLY A 267 38.85 2.29 -2.15
CA GLY A 267 40.10 2.54 -1.43
C GLY A 267 39.88 2.87 0.06
N SER A 268 40.99 3.08 0.76
CA SER A 268 41.01 3.68 2.11
C SER A 268 41.76 5.00 2.07
N LEU A 269 41.28 5.99 2.82
CA LEU A 269 41.94 7.28 2.99
C LEU A 269 43.18 7.15 3.87
#